data_0d5d9e3838c14d7884b8fd4702170e91
#
_entry.id   0d5d9e3838c14d7884b8fd4702170e91
#
_cell.length_a   1.000
_cell.length_b   1.000
_cell.length_c   1.000
_cell.angle_alpha   90.00
_cell.angle_beta   90.00
_cell.angle_gamma   90.00
#
_symmetry.space_group_name_H-M   'P 1'
#
loop_
_entity.id
_entity.type
_entity.pdbx_description
1 polymer ?
#
loop_
_entity_poly.entity_id
_entity_poly.type
_entity_poly.pdbx_seq_one_letter_code
_entity_poly.pdbx_strand_id
1 'polypeptide(L)'
;MKKQGFTLIELMVVIVIMGILAAVAVPKLFGMIAKSKASEVPTAAGTYINLQDAYVVEANALGTWSKVGYTGPGTSSAGGSEGGIFYYLEGTISSNTGTLWKAQARQKLNECNKDGKWGLAVGIQGGEAEGQSNAVYKTGASTGCGDLTPSFDKLTSGRNSTGLTVSL
;
A
#
# COMPACT_ATOMS: atom_id res chain seq x y z
N MET A 1 38.05 -46.73 -15.35
CA MET A 1 36.84 -45.87 -15.44
C MET A 1 37.03 -44.87 -16.57
N LYS A 2 36.20 -44.94 -17.64
CA LYS A 2 36.25 -43.96 -18.76
C LYS A 2 35.64 -42.66 -18.32
N LYS A 3 36.42 -41.58 -18.22
CA LYS A 3 35.91 -40.21 -18.01
C LYS A 3 35.31 -39.73 -19.34
N GLN A 4 33.98 -39.61 -19.38
CA GLN A 4 33.30 -39.00 -20.49
C GLN A 4 33.38 -37.49 -20.31
N GLY A 5 33.90 -36.77 -21.30
CA GLY A 5 33.97 -35.30 -21.32
C GLY A 5 32.74 -34.73 -21.99
N PHE A 6 32.29 -33.57 -21.53
CA PHE A 6 31.23 -32.79 -22.18
C PHE A 6 31.68 -32.31 -23.56
N THR A 7 30.78 -32.35 -24.54
CA THR A 7 31.04 -31.78 -25.86
C THR A 7 30.76 -30.25 -25.84
N LEU A 8 31.51 -29.51 -26.66
CA LEU A 8 31.33 -28.05 -26.78
C LEU A 8 29.90 -27.69 -27.25
N ILE A 9 29.29 -28.53 -28.09
CA ILE A 9 27.93 -28.31 -28.60
C ILE A 9 26.87 -28.49 -27.52
N GLU A 10 27.03 -29.43 -26.59
CA GLU A 10 26.13 -29.62 -25.47
C GLU A 10 26.12 -28.38 -24.57
N LEU A 11 27.28 -27.80 -24.29
CA LEU A 11 27.38 -26.57 -23.52
C LEU A 11 26.74 -25.39 -24.26
N MET A 12 27.00 -25.27 -25.57
CA MET A 12 26.47 -24.18 -26.40
C MET A 12 24.94 -24.20 -26.45
N VAL A 13 24.32 -25.37 -26.65
CA VAL A 13 22.86 -25.51 -26.68
C VAL A 13 22.24 -25.12 -25.32
N VAL A 14 22.84 -25.49 -24.21
CA VAL A 14 22.34 -25.17 -22.87
C VAL A 14 22.32 -23.65 -22.64
N ILE A 15 23.42 -22.94 -22.96
CA ILE A 15 23.46 -21.49 -22.75
C ILE A 15 22.49 -20.73 -23.67
N VAL A 16 22.25 -21.20 -24.89
CA VAL A 16 21.26 -20.61 -25.80
C VAL A 16 19.85 -20.78 -25.24
N ILE A 17 19.49 -21.98 -24.80
CA ILE A 17 18.16 -22.23 -24.19
C ILE A 17 17.98 -21.40 -22.93
N MET A 18 18.97 -21.36 -22.03
CA MET A 18 18.93 -20.52 -20.83
C MET A 18 18.78 -19.02 -21.15
N GLY A 19 19.47 -18.55 -22.19
CA GLY A 19 19.37 -17.17 -22.65
C GLY A 19 17.95 -16.79 -23.11
N ILE A 20 17.31 -17.65 -23.90
CA ILE A 20 15.94 -17.43 -24.36
C ILE A 20 14.95 -17.44 -23.19
N LEU A 21 15.08 -18.40 -22.28
CA LEU A 21 14.21 -18.47 -21.10
C LEU A 21 14.39 -17.26 -20.17
N ALA A 22 15.64 -16.84 -19.95
CA ALA A 22 15.93 -15.67 -19.13
C ALA A 22 15.36 -14.38 -19.73
N ALA A 23 15.42 -14.20 -21.06
CA ALA A 23 14.88 -13.02 -21.74
C ALA A 23 13.39 -12.78 -21.48
N VAL A 24 12.61 -13.85 -21.29
CA VAL A 24 11.17 -13.78 -21.00
C VAL A 24 10.90 -13.73 -19.48
N ALA A 25 11.66 -14.48 -18.69
CA ALA A 25 11.42 -14.62 -17.26
C ALA A 25 11.82 -13.38 -16.46
N VAL A 26 12.94 -12.75 -16.78
CA VAL A 26 13.51 -11.63 -16.00
C VAL A 26 12.57 -10.41 -15.94
N PRO A 27 11.98 -9.90 -17.03
CA PRO A 27 11.05 -8.78 -16.97
C PRO A 27 9.82 -9.07 -16.09
N LYS A 28 9.27 -10.28 -16.20
CA LYS A 28 8.12 -10.70 -15.40
C LYS A 28 8.45 -10.77 -13.91
N LEU A 29 9.65 -11.22 -13.57
CA LEU A 29 10.12 -11.30 -12.20
C LEU A 29 10.20 -9.92 -11.53
N PHE A 30 10.69 -8.91 -12.22
CA PHE A 30 10.73 -7.53 -11.70
C PHE A 30 9.33 -7.00 -11.40
N GLY A 31 8.34 -7.27 -12.23
CA GLY A 31 6.95 -6.90 -11.97
C GLY A 31 6.39 -7.56 -10.70
N MET A 32 6.71 -8.84 -10.47
CA MET A 32 6.28 -9.57 -9.27
C MET A 32 6.97 -9.03 -8.01
N ILE A 33 8.26 -8.68 -8.07
CA ILE A 33 9.00 -8.08 -6.97
C ILE A 33 8.40 -6.71 -6.61
N ALA A 34 8.06 -5.88 -7.59
CA ALA A 34 7.42 -4.60 -7.35
C ALA A 34 6.07 -4.75 -6.62
N LYS A 35 5.23 -5.71 -7.05
CA LYS A 35 3.95 -6.02 -6.39
C LYS A 35 4.15 -6.54 -4.96
N SER A 36 5.12 -7.43 -4.76
CA SER A 36 5.46 -7.94 -3.43
C SER A 36 5.87 -6.84 -2.47
N LYS A 37 6.70 -5.90 -2.94
CA LYS A 37 7.09 -4.73 -2.14
C LYS A 37 5.89 -3.82 -1.85
N ALA A 38 5.03 -3.57 -2.83
CA ALA A 38 3.87 -2.70 -2.68
C ALA A 38 2.77 -3.29 -1.78
N SER A 39 2.76 -4.61 -1.52
CA SER A 39 1.78 -5.25 -0.63
C SER A 39 1.86 -4.79 0.83
N GLU A 40 2.94 -4.14 1.24
CA GLU A 40 3.07 -3.48 2.54
C GLU A 40 2.03 -2.35 2.72
N VAL A 41 1.74 -1.59 1.66
CA VAL A 41 0.84 -0.44 1.70
C VAL A 41 -0.58 -0.81 2.14
N PRO A 42 -1.29 -1.77 1.50
CA PRO A 42 -2.63 -2.15 1.95
C PRO A 42 -2.64 -2.77 3.35
N THR A 43 -1.58 -3.48 3.75
CA THR A 43 -1.48 -4.05 5.10
C THR A 43 -1.37 -2.95 6.16
N ALA A 44 -0.51 -1.96 5.93
CA ALA A 44 -0.35 -0.81 6.82
C ALA A 44 -1.63 0.03 6.92
N ALA A 45 -2.30 0.29 5.79
CA ALA A 45 -3.58 0.99 5.76
C ALA A 45 -4.70 0.22 6.47
N GLY A 46 -4.77 -1.10 6.31
CA GLY A 46 -5.75 -1.95 6.97
C GLY A 46 -5.61 -1.91 8.50
N THR A 47 -4.38 -1.92 9.02
CA THR A 47 -4.12 -1.75 10.44
C THR A 47 -4.63 -0.40 10.94
N TYR A 48 -4.36 0.67 10.20
CA TYR A 48 -4.87 2.01 10.54
C TYR A 48 -6.40 2.07 10.55
N ILE A 49 -7.06 1.49 9.54
CA ILE A 49 -8.52 1.43 9.45
C ILE A 49 -9.11 0.79 10.71
N ASN A 50 -8.60 -0.37 11.14
CA ASN A 50 -9.12 -1.08 12.30
C ASN A 50 -8.98 -0.27 13.59
N LEU A 51 -7.86 0.43 13.77
CA LEU A 51 -7.64 1.28 14.95
C LEU A 51 -8.55 2.52 14.93
N GLN A 52 -8.73 3.11 13.75
CA GLN A 52 -9.60 4.28 13.58
C GLN A 52 -11.09 3.90 13.79
N ASP A 53 -11.52 2.72 13.31
CA ASP A 53 -12.88 2.21 13.55
C ASP A 53 -13.15 2.07 15.05
N ALA A 54 -12.24 1.44 15.79
CA ALA A 54 -12.35 1.29 17.23
C ALA A 54 -12.45 2.65 17.94
N TYR A 55 -11.58 3.59 17.58
CA TYR A 55 -11.58 4.92 18.15
C TYR A 55 -12.86 5.72 17.86
N VAL A 56 -13.39 5.65 16.63
CA VAL A 56 -14.63 6.36 16.24
C VAL A 56 -15.83 5.84 17.03
N VAL A 57 -15.92 4.53 17.23
CA VAL A 57 -17.01 3.94 18.04
C VAL A 57 -16.93 4.38 19.50
N GLU A 58 -15.73 4.53 20.06
CA GLU A 58 -15.52 4.94 21.45
C GLU A 58 -15.68 6.45 21.66
N ALA A 59 -15.04 7.23 20.80
CA ALA A 59 -14.90 8.69 20.98
C ALA A 59 -15.89 9.53 20.19
N ASN A 60 -16.68 8.93 19.28
CA ASN A 60 -17.51 9.62 18.29
C ASN A 60 -16.77 10.72 17.51
N ALA A 61 -15.47 10.55 17.31
CA ALA A 61 -14.58 11.53 16.69
C ALA A 61 -13.46 10.83 15.89
N LEU A 62 -12.89 11.53 14.91
CA LEU A 62 -11.66 11.06 14.26
C LEU A 62 -10.45 11.26 15.16
N GLY A 63 -9.58 10.26 15.23
CA GLY A 63 -8.34 10.30 15.97
C GLY A 63 -7.13 10.58 15.09
N THR A 64 -6.17 11.34 15.58
CA THR A 64 -4.81 11.39 15.03
C THR A 64 -4.11 10.05 15.26
N TRP A 65 -3.01 9.78 14.58
CA TRP A 65 -2.25 8.54 14.75
C TRP A 65 -1.91 8.26 16.22
N SER A 66 -1.50 9.32 16.95
CA SER A 66 -1.20 9.21 18.37
C SER A 66 -2.42 8.83 19.22
N LYS A 67 -3.61 9.37 18.90
CA LYS A 67 -4.86 9.07 19.63
C LYS A 67 -5.36 7.65 19.37
N VAL A 68 -5.28 7.18 18.14
CA VAL A 68 -5.70 5.83 17.79
C VAL A 68 -4.63 4.76 18.09
N GLY A 69 -3.45 5.17 18.58
CA GLY A 69 -2.35 4.26 18.86
C GLY A 69 -1.69 3.66 17.61
N TYR A 70 -1.79 4.34 16.45
CA TYR A 70 -1.18 3.87 15.22
C TYR A 70 0.26 4.36 15.08
N THR A 71 1.14 3.45 14.72
CA THR A 71 2.49 3.74 14.25
C THR A 71 2.67 3.12 12.87
N GLY A 72 3.06 3.91 11.90
CA GLY A 72 3.35 3.40 10.56
C GLY A 72 4.56 2.45 10.57
N PRO A 73 4.71 1.58 9.56
CA PRO A 73 5.87 0.71 9.43
C PRO A 73 7.19 1.49 9.39
N GLY A 74 8.24 0.93 10.01
CA GLY A 74 9.58 1.51 10.04
C GLY A 74 9.87 2.37 11.25
N THR A 75 10.73 3.37 11.09
CA THR A 75 11.15 4.28 12.17
C THR A 75 10.21 5.45 12.26
N SER A 76 9.67 5.73 13.46
CA SER A 76 8.81 6.90 13.68
C SER A 76 9.58 8.21 13.47
N SER A 77 8.93 9.16 12.79
CA SER A 77 9.40 10.53 12.58
C SER A 77 8.29 11.52 12.86
N ALA A 78 8.61 12.82 12.91
CA ALA A 78 7.61 13.85 13.13
C ALA A 78 6.57 13.86 11.99
N GLY A 79 5.30 13.51 12.32
CA GLY A 79 4.20 13.47 11.38
C GLY A 79 4.10 12.20 10.52
N GLY A 80 4.80 11.11 10.90
CA GLY A 80 4.72 9.86 10.17
C GLY A 80 5.75 8.81 10.56
N SER A 81 6.08 7.94 9.62
CA SER A 81 7.14 6.94 9.76
C SER A 81 7.88 6.68 8.45
N GLU A 82 9.13 6.25 8.55
CA GLU A 82 9.99 5.93 7.42
C GLU A 82 10.26 4.44 7.36
N GLY A 83 9.61 3.76 6.44
CA GLY A 83 9.94 2.38 6.05
C GLY A 83 11.08 2.33 5.03
N GLY A 84 11.54 1.12 4.71
CA GLY A 84 12.61 0.93 3.73
C GLY A 84 12.26 1.42 2.32
N ILE A 85 11.01 1.25 1.91
CA ILE A 85 10.53 1.51 0.55
C ILE A 85 9.50 2.62 0.51
N PHE A 86 8.78 2.86 1.60
CA PHE A 86 7.71 3.85 1.70
C PHE A 86 7.94 4.82 2.85
N TYR A 87 7.49 6.05 2.65
CA TYR A 87 7.17 6.98 3.72
C TYR A 87 5.69 6.84 4.04
N TYR A 88 5.36 6.85 5.32
CA TYR A 88 3.99 6.88 5.80
C TYR A 88 3.76 8.21 6.51
N LEU A 89 2.71 8.91 6.12
CA LEU A 89 2.47 10.29 6.56
C LEU A 89 1.09 10.39 7.18
N GLU A 90 1.03 11.03 8.34
CA GLU A 90 -0.22 11.43 8.96
C GLU A 90 -0.79 12.66 8.22
N GLY A 91 -2.09 12.67 8.02
CA GLY A 91 -2.80 13.82 7.49
C GLY A 91 -3.50 14.63 8.57
N THR A 92 -4.18 15.69 8.16
CA THR A 92 -4.90 16.59 9.06
C THR A 92 -6.40 16.33 9.04
N ILE A 93 -7.02 16.41 10.22
CA ILE A 93 -8.47 16.33 10.40
C ILE A 93 -9.06 17.73 10.18
N SER A 94 -10.07 17.85 9.31
CA SER A 94 -10.84 19.07 9.09
C SER A 94 -12.32 18.73 9.13
N SER A 95 -13.06 19.30 10.08
CA SER A 95 -14.51 19.16 10.19
C SER A 95 -15.01 17.71 10.06
N ASN A 96 -14.46 16.80 10.85
CA ASN A 96 -14.80 15.37 10.85
C ASN A 96 -14.48 14.57 9.57
N THR A 97 -13.61 15.11 8.72
CA THR A 97 -13.09 14.42 7.53
C THR A 97 -11.61 14.74 7.33
N GLY A 98 -10.93 13.98 6.51
CA GLY A 98 -9.56 14.27 6.06
C GLY A 98 -8.91 13.08 5.38
N THR A 99 -7.84 13.32 4.63
CA THR A 99 -6.96 12.24 4.16
C THR A 99 -5.95 11.98 5.27
N LEU A 100 -6.30 11.08 6.19
CA LEU A 100 -5.59 10.92 7.46
C LEU A 100 -4.41 9.95 7.40
N TRP A 101 -4.34 9.17 6.35
CA TRP A 101 -3.24 8.24 6.15
C TRP A 101 -2.76 8.31 4.69
N LYS A 102 -1.46 8.42 4.51
CA LYS A 102 -0.81 8.45 3.20
C LYS A 102 0.41 7.55 3.21
N ALA A 103 0.69 6.92 2.07
CA ALA A 103 1.98 6.29 1.79
C ALA A 103 2.58 6.92 0.54
N GLN A 104 3.91 7.05 0.50
CA GLN A 104 4.66 7.60 -0.62
C GLN A 104 5.85 6.70 -0.96
N ALA A 105 6.00 6.34 -2.23
CA ALA A 105 7.09 5.51 -2.69
C ALA A 105 8.42 6.28 -2.67
N ARG A 106 9.45 5.74 -2.03
CA ARG A 106 10.82 6.32 -2.00
C ARG A 106 11.62 6.03 -3.27
N GLN A 107 11.17 5.05 -4.04
CA GLN A 107 11.82 4.60 -5.28
C GLN A 107 10.77 4.20 -6.31
N LYS A 108 11.17 4.16 -7.57
CA LYS A 108 10.30 3.65 -8.65
C LYS A 108 10.01 2.16 -8.44
N LEU A 109 8.74 1.80 -8.57
CA LEU A 109 8.24 0.43 -8.47
C LEU A 109 7.45 0.11 -9.74
N ASN A 110 8.11 -0.42 -10.75
CA ASN A 110 7.52 -0.71 -12.06
C ASN A 110 6.80 0.53 -12.64
N GLU A 111 5.48 0.51 -12.81
CA GLU A 111 4.68 1.63 -13.33
C GLU A 111 4.45 2.76 -12.30
N CYS A 112 4.64 2.50 -11.01
CA CYS A 112 4.55 3.51 -9.97
C CYS A 112 5.87 4.28 -9.86
N ASN A 113 5.84 5.56 -10.18
CA ASN A 113 7.03 6.40 -10.12
C ASN A 113 7.50 6.62 -8.67
N LYS A 114 8.77 7.04 -8.52
CA LYS A 114 9.24 7.64 -7.28
C LYS A 114 8.28 8.77 -6.89
N ASP A 115 8.01 8.91 -5.60
CA ASP A 115 7.05 9.86 -5.02
C ASP A 115 5.58 9.58 -5.37
N GLY A 116 5.29 8.42 -6.01
CA GLY A 116 3.93 7.94 -6.19
C GLY A 116 3.26 7.71 -4.85
N LYS A 117 1.97 8.03 -4.75
CA LYS A 117 1.25 8.13 -3.48
C LYS A 117 0.03 7.25 -3.44
N TRP A 118 -0.30 6.84 -2.23
CA TRP A 118 -1.56 6.24 -1.82
C TRP A 118 -2.14 7.10 -0.70
N GLY A 119 -3.44 7.29 -0.70
CA GLY A 119 -4.13 8.07 0.32
C GLY A 119 -5.39 7.37 0.78
N LEU A 120 -5.69 7.51 2.08
CA LEU A 120 -6.92 7.05 2.70
C LEU A 120 -7.63 8.25 3.30
N ALA A 121 -8.73 8.66 2.70
CA ALA A 121 -9.64 9.63 3.27
C ALA A 121 -10.57 8.94 4.25
N VAL A 122 -10.83 9.60 5.36
CA VAL A 122 -11.68 9.13 6.45
C VAL A 122 -12.71 10.21 6.76
N GLY A 123 -13.92 9.79 7.07
CA GLY A 123 -14.98 10.66 7.55
C GLY A 123 -15.80 9.97 8.62
N ILE A 124 -16.66 10.73 9.28
CA ILE A 124 -17.63 10.21 10.24
C ILE A 124 -19.01 10.28 9.63
N GLN A 125 -19.77 9.21 9.77
CA GLN A 125 -21.19 9.15 9.46
C GLN A 125 -21.95 8.66 10.69
N GLY A 126 -23.15 9.18 10.92
CA GLY A 126 -24.03 8.69 12.00
C GLY A 126 -24.31 7.19 11.83
N GLY A 127 -24.25 6.46 12.92
CA GLY A 127 -24.60 5.04 12.98
C GLY A 127 -26.11 4.82 12.99
N GLU A 128 -26.54 3.56 12.92
CA GLU A 128 -27.97 3.18 12.97
C GLU A 128 -28.59 3.43 14.34
N ALA A 129 -27.80 3.42 15.42
CA ALA A 129 -28.23 3.73 16.77
C ALA A 129 -27.98 5.21 17.13
N GLU A 130 -28.91 5.80 17.90
CA GLU A 130 -28.80 7.17 18.37
C GLU A 130 -27.51 7.39 19.16
N GLY A 131 -26.70 8.37 18.79
CA GLY A 131 -25.41 8.70 19.43
C GLY A 131 -24.22 7.85 19.00
N GLN A 132 -24.39 6.94 18.05
CA GLN A 132 -23.27 6.18 17.46
C GLN A 132 -22.75 6.84 16.19
N SER A 133 -21.44 6.74 16.01
CA SER A 133 -20.76 7.16 14.78
C SER A 133 -19.99 6.00 14.18
N ASN A 134 -20.01 5.92 12.87
CA ASN A 134 -19.23 4.97 12.10
C ASN A 134 -18.18 5.70 11.25
N ALA A 135 -16.99 5.16 11.17
CA ALA A 135 -16.00 5.66 10.23
C ALA A 135 -16.33 5.21 8.79
N VAL A 136 -16.21 6.13 7.87
CA VAL A 136 -16.35 5.87 6.43
C VAL A 136 -15.05 6.20 5.73
N TYR A 137 -14.73 5.47 4.66
CA TYR A 137 -13.40 5.52 4.06
C TYR A 137 -13.46 5.60 2.54
N LYS A 138 -12.45 6.25 1.96
CA LYS A 138 -12.19 6.25 0.53
C LYS A 138 -10.70 6.14 0.27
N THR A 139 -10.31 5.21 -0.57
CA THR A 139 -8.94 5.04 -1.05
C THR A 139 -8.69 5.82 -2.34
N GLY A 140 -7.45 6.17 -2.57
CA GLY A 140 -6.98 6.73 -3.82
C GLY A 140 -5.48 6.50 -3.98
N ALA A 141 -5.03 6.35 -5.22
CA ALA A 141 -3.63 6.16 -5.54
C ALA A 141 -3.24 6.97 -6.78
N SER A 142 -1.97 7.34 -6.87
CA SER A 142 -1.40 7.94 -8.08
C SER A 142 -1.42 6.95 -9.25
N THR A 143 -1.43 7.47 -10.47
CA THR A 143 -1.37 6.66 -11.70
C THR A 143 -0.22 5.66 -11.66
N GLY A 144 -0.50 4.40 -12.04
CA GLY A 144 0.44 3.29 -12.02
C GLY A 144 0.71 2.69 -10.63
N CYS A 145 0.35 3.38 -9.54
CA CYS A 145 0.54 2.87 -8.18
C CYS A 145 -0.64 2.00 -7.74
N GLY A 146 -1.87 2.33 -8.14
CA GLY A 146 -3.07 1.53 -7.86
C GLY A 146 -2.98 0.12 -8.44
N ASP A 147 -2.43 -0.02 -9.65
CA ASP A 147 -2.27 -1.31 -10.33
C ASP A 147 -1.32 -2.27 -9.62
N LEU A 148 -0.39 -1.74 -8.82
CA LEU A 148 0.49 -2.55 -7.97
C LEU A 148 -0.24 -3.09 -6.74
N THR A 149 -1.26 -2.38 -6.27
CA THR A 149 -1.96 -2.65 -5.02
C THR A 149 -3.48 -2.73 -5.20
N PRO A 150 -4.02 -3.65 -6.02
CA PRO A 150 -5.47 -3.75 -6.24
C PRO A 150 -6.24 -4.10 -4.96
N SER A 151 -5.58 -4.66 -3.95
CA SER A 151 -6.15 -4.90 -2.62
C SER A 151 -6.34 -3.63 -1.81
N PHE A 152 -5.63 -2.54 -2.11
CA PHE A 152 -5.77 -1.27 -1.42
C PHE A 152 -7.16 -0.67 -1.63
N ASP A 153 -7.66 -0.65 -2.86
CA ASP A 153 -9.00 -0.14 -3.16
C ASP A 153 -10.11 -1.01 -2.54
N LYS A 154 -9.84 -2.31 -2.36
CA LYS A 154 -10.78 -3.23 -1.71
C LYS A 154 -10.92 -3.01 -0.20
N LEU A 155 -9.97 -2.34 0.46
CA LEU A 155 -10.06 -2.04 1.88
C LEU A 155 -11.32 -1.23 2.26
N THR A 156 -11.82 -0.45 1.31
CA THR A 156 -12.99 0.41 1.51
C THR A 156 -14.24 -0.08 0.79
N SER A 157 -14.19 -1.28 0.19
CA SER A 157 -15.35 -1.90 -0.47
C SER A 157 -16.46 -2.18 0.54
N GLY A 158 -17.69 -1.76 0.20
CA GLY A 158 -18.87 -1.90 1.08
C GLY A 158 -18.97 -0.84 2.17
N ARG A 159 -18.02 0.08 2.30
CA ARG A 159 -18.08 1.22 3.21
C ARG A 159 -18.61 2.45 2.46
N ASN A 160 -19.49 3.20 3.10
CA ASN A 160 -20.01 4.43 2.51
C ASN A 160 -18.90 5.47 2.40
N SER A 161 -18.64 5.94 1.19
CA SER A 161 -17.60 6.94 0.90
C SER A 161 -18.14 8.24 0.29
N THR A 162 -19.46 8.45 0.36
CA THR A 162 -20.11 9.62 -0.23
C THR A 162 -19.56 10.91 0.36
N GLY A 163 -19.16 11.82 -0.49
CA GLY A 163 -18.63 13.13 -0.08
C GLY A 163 -17.15 13.15 0.32
N LEU A 164 -16.46 12.01 0.40
CA LEU A 164 -15.04 11.97 0.69
C LEU A 164 -14.19 12.23 -0.57
N THR A 165 -13.16 13.04 -0.42
CA THR A 165 -12.12 13.28 -1.44
C THR A 165 -10.77 12.85 -0.89
N VAL A 166 -9.96 12.19 -1.71
CA VAL A 166 -8.59 11.80 -1.35
C VAL A 166 -7.63 12.85 -1.90
N SER A 167 -6.85 13.47 -1.02
CA SER A 167 -5.77 14.38 -1.38
C SER A 167 -4.44 13.62 -1.31
N LEU A 168 -3.84 13.38 -2.47
CA LEU A 168 -2.56 12.66 -2.61
C LEU A 168 -1.35 13.57 -2.49
#